data_2dd0fdb1d554cf2974cc0ccbb77766ee
#
_entry.id   2dd0fdb1d554cf2974cc0ccbb77766ee
#
_cell.length_a   1.000
_cell.length_b   1.000
_cell.length_c   1.000
_cell.angle_alpha   90.00
_cell.angle_beta   90.00
_cell.angle_gamma   90.00
#
_symmetry.space_group_name_H-M   'P 1'
#
loop_
_entity.id
_entity.type
_entity.pdbx_description
1 polymer ?
#
loop_
_entity_poly.entity_id
_entity_poly.type
_entity_poly.pdbx_seq_one_letter_code
_entity_poly.pdbx_strand_id
1 'polypeptide(L)'
;MSLQCGIVGLPNVGKSTLFNCLSNAKAQAANFPFCTIEPNVGVITVPDERLAKLVEIERPASVVPATVEIVDIAGLVRGASKGEGLGNKFLADIRNCDAIIHVLRCFDDDNITHVDGSVDPVRDKLTIDLELQFKDLETIENRYDKEVKKAKAGGDAHAKRLVEVMDLYKAALLEGKSARTVQLDDNQSEVARDLQLLTTKPVIYVCNVDEASVVNGNAYSEAVREAVRDEQAEVLLIGAGIEADIAELETYEEKQMFLEDLGLKESGVNRLIKAAYRLLGLQTFLTAGPKECRAWTFKKGMKAPQTAGIIHSDFERGFIRAEVIKYDDYVSLGSEAKCREAGKISVEGKDYVVQDGDIMHFRFNV
;
A
#
# COMPACT_ATOMS: atom_id res chain seq x y z
N MET A 1 -10.28 -10.25 3.99
CA MET A 1 -9.12 -9.78 4.77
C MET A 1 -8.73 -8.45 4.16
N SER A 2 -8.48 -7.44 4.99
CA SER A 2 -7.93 -6.17 4.55
C SER A 2 -6.48 -6.37 4.10
N LEU A 3 -6.06 -5.63 3.07
CA LEU A 3 -4.68 -5.65 2.59
C LEU A 3 -3.83 -4.70 3.45
N GLN A 4 -2.61 -5.13 3.78
CA GLN A 4 -1.75 -4.46 4.75
C GLN A 4 -0.39 -4.08 4.14
N CYS A 5 0.09 -2.86 4.44
CA CYS A 5 1.48 -2.46 4.20
C CYS A 5 2.29 -2.56 5.48
N GLY A 6 3.42 -3.27 5.44
CA GLY A 6 4.39 -3.28 6.53
C GLY A 6 5.41 -2.14 6.38
N ILE A 7 5.55 -1.29 7.39
CA ILE A 7 6.61 -0.28 7.42
C ILE A 7 7.87 -0.86 8.07
N VAL A 8 8.98 -0.83 7.35
CA VAL A 8 10.28 -1.38 7.77
C VAL A 8 11.39 -0.33 7.66
N GLY A 9 12.46 -0.54 8.37
CA GLY A 9 13.66 0.30 8.33
C GLY A 9 14.61 -0.05 9.47
N LEU A 10 15.87 0.32 9.34
CA LEU A 10 16.85 0.20 10.42
C LEU A 10 16.48 1.10 11.61
N PRO A 11 17.05 0.88 12.80
CA PRO A 11 16.87 1.81 13.92
C PRO A 11 17.28 3.24 13.57
N ASN A 12 16.58 4.22 14.13
CA ASN A 12 16.86 5.65 14.01
C ASN A 12 16.78 6.26 12.59
N VAL A 13 16.05 5.62 11.67
CA VAL A 13 15.80 6.17 10.33
C VAL A 13 14.56 7.07 10.24
N GLY A 14 13.83 7.27 11.36
CA GLY A 14 12.59 8.05 11.40
C GLY A 14 11.31 7.22 11.23
N LYS A 15 11.42 5.89 11.23
CA LYS A 15 10.29 4.95 11.04
C LYS A 15 9.15 5.20 12.04
N SER A 16 9.46 5.23 13.34
CA SER A 16 8.44 5.43 14.39
C SER A 16 7.81 6.82 14.35
N THR A 17 8.59 7.85 14.03
CA THR A 17 8.07 9.22 13.82
C THR A 17 7.04 9.22 12.69
N LEU A 18 7.41 8.66 11.55
CA LEU A 18 6.52 8.58 10.39
C LEU A 18 5.27 7.75 10.68
N PHE A 19 5.40 6.62 11.38
CA PHE A 19 4.26 5.79 11.79
C PHE A 19 3.32 6.54 12.75
N ASN A 20 3.86 7.32 13.68
CA ASN A 20 3.07 8.14 14.58
C ASN A 20 2.31 9.24 13.81
N CYS A 21 2.94 9.89 12.83
CA CYS A 21 2.27 10.88 11.97
C CYS A 21 1.13 10.25 11.17
N LEU A 22 1.35 9.06 10.61
CA LEU A 22 0.32 8.27 9.94
C LEU A 22 -0.84 7.92 10.89
N SER A 23 -0.54 7.54 12.14
CA SER A 23 -1.53 7.18 13.14
C SER A 23 -2.29 8.40 13.69
N ASN A 24 -1.64 9.56 13.80
CA ASN A 24 -2.27 10.81 14.21
C ASN A 24 -3.23 11.35 13.13
N ALA A 25 -2.97 11.12 11.86
CA ALA A 25 -3.93 11.37 10.79
C ALA A 25 -5.27 10.61 11.00
N LYS A 26 -5.27 9.53 11.78
CA LYS A 26 -6.46 8.81 12.25
C LYS A 26 -7.29 9.62 13.27
N ALA A 27 -6.65 10.33 14.18
CA ALA A 27 -7.35 11.03 15.27
C ALA A 27 -8.24 12.19 14.76
N GLN A 28 -7.88 12.79 13.64
CA GLN A 28 -8.67 13.86 13.00
C GLN A 28 -9.89 13.34 12.22
N ALA A 29 -9.89 12.04 11.86
CA ALA A 29 -11.02 11.36 11.21
C ALA A 29 -11.86 10.52 12.20
N ALA A 30 -11.57 10.60 13.50
CA ALA A 30 -12.09 9.68 14.50
C ALA A 30 -13.50 10.02 14.95
N ASN A 31 -14.45 9.30 14.38
CA ASN A 31 -15.67 8.85 15.07
C ASN A 31 -16.13 7.50 14.49
N PHE A 32 -15.19 6.59 14.21
CA PHE A 32 -15.55 5.25 13.73
C PHE A 32 -15.62 4.26 14.92
N PRO A 33 -16.81 3.76 15.28
CA PRO A 33 -16.95 2.61 16.15
C PRO A 33 -16.42 1.37 15.40
N PHE A 34 -15.67 0.50 16.06
CA PHE A 34 -15.13 -0.79 15.59
C PHE A 34 -13.68 -0.84 15.07
N CYS A 35 -12.78 0.07 15.43
CA CYS A 35 -11.35 -0.21 15.27
C CYS A 35 -10.81 -0.93 16.51
N THR A 36 -10.57 -2.21 16.41
CA THR A 36 -9.70 -2.94 17.35
C THR A 36 -8.31 -2.33 17.27
N ILE A 37 -7.82 -1.77 18.37
CA ILE A 37 -6.46 -1.23 18.46
C ILE A 37 -5.55 -2.41 18.74
N GLU A 38 -5.03 -3.06 17.70
CA GLU A 38 -3.87 -3.92 17.87
C GLU A 38 -2.63 -3.02 17.99
N PRO A 39 -1.76 -3.26 18.98
CA PRO A 39 -0.50 -2.52 19.07
C PRO A 39 0.28 -2.76 17.76
N ASN A 40 0.71 -1.67 17.13
CA ASN A 40 1.46 -1.61 15.87
C ASN A 40 0.63 -1.73 14.57
N VAL A 41 -0.71 -1.72 14.59
CA VAL A 41 -1.55 -1.64 13.39
C VAL A 41 -2.28 -0.32 13.35
N GLY A 42 -1.99 0.51 12.35
CA GLY A 42 -2.71 1.75 12.05
C GLY A 42 -3.72 1.53 10.93
N VAL A 43 -5.01 1.75 11.20
CA VAL A 43 -6.03 1.88 10.14
C VAL A 43 -6.10 3.36 9.77
N ILE A 44 -5.70 3.71 8.57
CA ILE A 44 -5.44 5.09 8.16
C ILE A 44 -6.42 5.49 7.08
N THR A 45 -7.01 6.67 7.22
CA THR A 45 -7.93 7.25 6.24
C THR A 45 -7.17 7.62 4.97
N VAL A 46 -7.71 7.21 3.82
CA VAL A 46 -7.19 7.59 2.50
C VAL A 46 -7.76 8.95 2.13
N PRO A 47 -6.91 10.00 1.93
CA PRO A 47 -7.36 11.29 1.46
C PRO A 47 -7.95 11.18 0.06
N ASP A 48 -9.22 11.59 -0.11
CA ASP A 48 -9.91 11.55 -1.41
C ASP A 48 -10.74 12.83 -1.60
N GLU A 49 -10.26 13.71 -2.47
CA GLU A 49 -10.93 14.96 -2.80
C GLU A 49 -12.31 14.74 -3.46
N ARG A 50 -12.49 13.57 -4.11
CA ARG A 50 -13.76 13.20 -4.74
C ARG A 50 -14.86 13.02 -3.69
N LEU A 51 -14.52 12.35 -2.57
CA LEU A 51 -15.46 12.20 -1.46
C LEU A 51 -15.81 13.56 -0.84
N ALA A 52 -14.81 14.43 -0.62
CA ALA A 52 -15.03 15.78 -0.09
C ALA A 52 -15.99 16.57 -1.00
N LYS A 53 -15.81 16.49 -2.33
CA LYS A 53 -16.69 17.18 -3.28
C LYS A 53 -18.12 16.64 -3.28
N LEU A 54 -18.32 15.33 -3.15
CA LEU A 54 -19.64 14.74 -3.00
C LEU A 54 -20.33 15.18 -1.70
N VAL A 55 -19.58 15.34 -0.61
CA VAL A 55 -20.09 15.86 0.67
C VAL A 55 -20.62 17.29 0.54
N GLU A 56 -19.90 18.15 -0.20
CA GLU A 56 -20.38 19.50 -0.49
C GLU A 56 -21.73 19.53 -1.25
N ILE A 57 -21.88 18.60 -2.22
CA ILE A 57 -23.07 18.49 -3.07
C ILE A 57 -24.25 17.90 -2.28
N GLU A 58 -24.04 16.74 -1.65
CA GLU A 58 -25.12 15.96 -1.01
C GLU A 58 -25.46 16.41 0.40
N ARG A 59 -24.51 17.06 1.11
CA ARG A 59 -24.61 17.44 2.53
C ARG A 59 -25.15 16.30 3.40
N PRO A 60 -24.49 15.15 3.38
CA PRO A 60 -24.98 13.93 4.01
C PRO A 60 -24.97 14.01 5.54
N ALA A 61 -25.80 13.17 6.18
CA ALA A 61 -25.78 13.02 7.64
C ALA A 61 -24.52 12.29 8.15
N SER A 62 -23.85 11.49 7.30
CA SER A 62 -22.66 10.72 7.64
C SER A 62 -21.68 10.68 6.48
N VAL A 63 -20.38 10.66 6.79
CA VAL A 63 -19.28 10.55 5.80
C VAL A 63 -18.35 9.43 6.22
N VAL A 64 -18.09 8.48 5.33
CA VAL A 64 -17.21 7.34 5.60
C VAL A 64 -16.11 7.25 4.54
N PRO A 65 -14.87 7.63 4.84
CA PRO A 65 -13.75 7.54 3.91
C PRO A 65 -13.26 6.10 3.73
N ALA A 66 -12.50 5.86 2.65
CA ALA A 66 -11.72 4.65 2.48
C ALA A 66 -10.56 4.59 3.48
N THR A 67 -10.11 3.38 3.80
CA THR A 67 -8.99 3.17 4.72
C THR A 67 -7.98 2.19 4.17
N VAL A 68 -6.74 2.30 4.64
CA VAL A 68 -5.64 1.36 4.42
C VAL A 68 -5.02 0.97 5.75
N GLU A 69 -4.57 -0.27 5.88
CA GLU A 69 -3.88 -0.74 7.06
C GLU A 69 -2.37 -0.64 6.88
N ILE A 70 -1.69 -0.01 7.83
CA ILE A 70 -0.23 0.06 7.90
C ILE A 70 0.22 -0.54 9.23
N VAL A 71 1.17 -1.47 9.16
CA VAL A 71 1.71 -2.21 10.31
C VAL A 71 3.12 -1.74 10.60
N ASP A 72 3.39 -1.25 11.83
CA ASP A 72 4.75 -0.96 12.27
C ASP A 72 5.49 -2.25 12.59
N ILE A 73 6.42 -2.62 11.72
CA ILE A 73 7.26 -3.79 11.92
C ILE A 73 8.50 -3.37 12.68
N ALA A 74 8.79 -4.05 13.80
CA ALA A 74 9.95 -3.75 14.63
C ALA A 74 11.23 -3.78 13.78
N GLY A 75 12.14 -2.81 14.03
CA GLY A 75 13.35 -2.65 13.22
C GLY A 75 14.22 -3.90 13.20
N LEU A 76 14.79 -4.19 12.04
CA LEU A 76 15.71 -5.28 11.83
C LEU A 76 17.06 -4.97 12.49
N VAL A 77 17.64 -5.97 13.16
CA VAL A 77 19.05 -6.00 13.54
C VAL A 77 19.76 -7.01 12.65
N ARG A 78 20.99 -6.71 12.20
CA ARG A 78 21.79 -7.62 11.36
C ARG A 78 21.83 -9.03 11.93
N GLY A 79 21.71 -10.06 11.07
CA GLY A 79 21.74 -11.45 11.47
C GLY A 79 20.36 -12.01 11.89
N ALA A 80 19.29 -11.32 11.58
CA ALA A 80 17.93 -11.75 11.91
C ALA A 80 17.53 -13.09 11.27
N SER A 81 18.08 -13.41 10.10
CA SER A 81 17.86 -14.70 9.43
C SER A 81 18.57 -15.87 10.11
N LYS A 82 19.64 -15.60 10.88
CA LYS A 82 20.43 -16.62 11.61
C LYS A 82 20.12 -16.65 13.11
N GLY A 83 19.30 -15.69 13.60
CA GLY A 83 19.14 -15.42 15.01
C GLY A 83 17.88 -16.01 15.61
N GLU A 84 17.94 -16.24 16.90
CA GLU A 84 16.82 -16.59 17.75
C GLU A 84 15.99 -15.34 18.07
N GLY A 85 14.66 -15.46 18.06
CA GLY A 85 13.75 -14.47 18.63
C GLY A 85 13.31 -13.34 17.70
N LEU A 86 13.84 -12.12 17.85
CA LEU A 86 13.33 -10.90 17.20
C LEU A 86 13.40 -10.92 15.67
N GLY A 87 14.42 -11.54 15.08
CA GLY A 87 14.54 -11.66 13.63
C GLY A 87 13.48 -12.54 13.00
N ASN A 88 13.14 -13.65 13.62
CA ASN A 88 12.06 -14.52 13.14
C ASN A 88 10.69 -13.83 13.22
N LYS A 89 10.47 -13.01 14.26
CA LYS A 89 9.25 -12.22 14.37
C LYS A 89 9.15 -11.18 13.23
N PHE A 90 10.23 -10.44 12.98
CA PHE A 90 10.32 -9.49 11.87
C PHE A 90 9.94 -10.13 10.52
N LEU A 91 10.54 -11.30 10.20
CA LEU A 91 10.27 -12.01 8.97
C LEU A 91 8.82 -12.54 8.91
N ALA A 92 8.25 -12.96 10.04
CA ALA A 92 6.85 -13.38 10.14
C ALA A 92 5.89 -12.20 9.93
N ASP A 93 6.18 -11.05 10.53
CA ASP A 93 5.37 -9.84 10.37
C ASP A 93 5.38 -9.36 8.91
N ILE A 94 6.55 -9.34 8.24
CA ILE A 94 6.64 -9.05 6.79
C ILE A 94 5.82 -10.07 5.98
N ARG A 95 5.85 -11.35 6.33
CA ARG A 95 5.12 -12.38 5.60
C ARG A 95 3.62 -12.13 5.58
N ASN A 96 3.08 -11.58 6.66
CA ASN A 96 1.65 -11.27 6.79
C ASN A 96 1.22 -10.01 6.04
N CYS A 97 2.17 -9.13 5.67
CA CYS A 97 1.87 -7.95 4.89
C CYS A 97 1.78 -8.25 3.38
N ASP A 98 1.02 -7.44 2.64
CA ASP A 98 0.86 -7.55 1.19
C ASP A 98 1.87 -6.69 0.42
N ALA A 99 2.37 -5.62 1.05
CA ALA A 99 3.34 -4.68 0.49
C ALA A 99 4.27 -4.15 1.59
N ILE A 100 5.39 -3.55 1.20
CA ILE A 100 6.42 -3.02 2.08
C ILE A 100 6.61 -1.53 1.86
N ILE A 101 6.66 -0.76 2.93
CA ILE A 101 7.12 0.63 2.98
C ILE A 101 8.51 0.62 3.64
N HIS A 102 9.55 0.82 2.85
CA HIS A 102 10.93 0.76 3.34
C HIS A 102 11.46 2.18 3.58
N VAL A 103 11.62 2.54 4.85
CA VAL A 103 12.11 3.86 5.28
C VAL A 103 13.63 3.85 5.35
N LEU A 104 14.26 4.81 4.67
CA LEU A 104 15.70 5.00 4.58
C LEU A 104 16.06 6.39 5.09
N ARG A 105 17.12 6.51 5.90
CA ARG A 105 17.64 7.79 6.36
C ARG A 105 18.50 8.42 5.28
N CYS A 106 18.06 9.59 4.81
CA CYS A 106 18.70 10.36 3.75
C CYS A 106 19.05 11.78 4.22
N PHE A 107 19.48 11.94 5.46
CA PHE A 107 19.91 13.22 6.06
C PHE A 107 20.99 12.98 7.11
N ASP A 108 21.84 13.97 7.33
CA ASP A 108 22.84 13.99 8.39
C ASP A 108 22.31 14.74 9.61
N ASP A 109 22.51 14.17 10.80
CA ASP A 109 22.23 14.80 12.09
C ASP A 109 23.14 14.15 13.15
N ASP A 110 24.04 14.95 13.71
CA ASP A 110 25.03 14.50 14.70
C ASP A 110 24.38 14.04 16.02
N ASN A 111 23.14 14.50 16.30
CA ASN A 111 22.42 14.12 17.51
C ASN A 111 21.71 12.77 17.38
N ILE A 112 21.58 12.23 16.16
CA ILE A 112 20.92 10.96 15.89
C ILE A 112 21.95 9.91 15.48
N THR A 113 22.26 9.01 16.39
CA THR A 113 23.24 7.95 16.15
C THR A 113 22.75 6.99 15.07
N HIS A 114 23.61 6.71 14.07
CA HIS A 114 23.38 5.65 13.08
C HIS A 114 23.98 4.32 13.58
N VAL A 115 23.28 3.20 13.37
CA VAL A 115 23.70 1.87 13.82
C VAL A 115 25.05 1.42 13.24
N ASP A 116 25.38 1.87 12.03
CA ASP A 116 26.64 1.58 11.33
C ASP A 116 27.65 2.76 11.39
N GLY A 117 27.38 3.78 12.20
CA GLY A 117 28.27 4.92 12.42
C GLY A 117 28.30 5.98 11.31
N SER A 118 27.66 5.75 10.19
CA SER A 118 27.55 6.70 9.06
C SER A 118 26.24 6.51 8.31
N VAL A 119 25.74 7.58 7.71
CA VAL A 119 24.53 7.53 6.84
C VAL A 119 24.92 6.99 5.47
N ASP A 120 24.29 5.90 5.06
CA ASP A 120 24.40 5.32 3.74
C ASP A 120 23.10 4.54 3.41
N PRO A 121 22.11 5.19 2.78
CA PRO A 121 20.81 4.58 2.56
C PRO A 121 20.83 3.38 1.61
N VAL A 122 21.82 3.30 0.71
CA VAL A 122 21.97 2.15 -0.21
C VAL A 122 22.48 0.93 0.57
N ARG A 123 23.48 1.09 1.43
CA ARG A 123 23.96 0.03 2.34
C ARG A 123 22.84 -0.43 3.27
N ASP A 124 22.07 0.50 3.82
CA ASP A 124 20.98 0.22 4.76
C ASP A 124 19.87 -0.57 4.08
N LYS A 125 19.51 -0.19 2.83
CA LYS A 125 18.61 -0.96 1.96
C LYS A 125 19.12 -2.38 1.76
N LEU A 126 20.36 -2.53 1.34
CA LEU A 126 20.97 -3.83 1.06
C LEU A 126 20.99 -4.73 2.32
N THR A 127 21.16 -4.15 3.51
CA THR A 127 21.14 -4.91 4.77
C THR A 127 19.78 -5.60 4.97
N ILE A 128 18.66 -4.92 4.74
CA ILE A 128 17.33 -5.51 4.84
C ILE A 128 17.08 -6.48 3.69
N ASP A 129 17.41 -6.10 2.46
CA ASP A 129 17.20 -6.95 1.30
C ASP A 129 17.90 -8.31 1.42
N LEU A 130 19.15 -8.32 1.88
CA LEU A 130 19.92 -9.56 2.08
C LEU A 130 19.26 -10.51 3.08
N GLU A 131 18.73 -9.99 4.21
CA GLU A 131 18.03 -10.82 5.18
C GLU A 131 16.75 -11.45 4.58
N LEU A 132 15.99 -10.70 3.78
CA LEU A 132 14.81 -11.21 3.10
C LEU A 132 15.18 -12.22 2.00
N GLN A 133 16.23 -11.96 1.24
CA GLN A 133 16.73 -12.83 0.18
C GLN A 133 17.24 -14.16 0.73
N PHE A 134 17.98 -14.14 1.83
CA PHE A 134 18.43 -15.36 2.51
C PHE A 134 17.25 -16.21 2.96
N LYS A 135 16.21 -15.59 3.50
CA LYS A 135 15.00 -16.33 3.93
C LYS A 135 14.24 -16.91 2.77
N ASP A 136 14.20 -16.22 1.64
CA ASP A 136 13.57 -16.71 0.43
C ASP A 136 14.37 -17.87 -0.20
N LEU A 137 15.70 -17.79 -0.22
CA LEU A 137 16.57 -18.90 -0.64
C LEU A 137 16.33 -20.16 0.21
N GLU A 138 16.30 -20.01 1.53
CA GLU A 138 15.97 -21.11 2.45
C GLU A 138 14.58 -21.70 2.14
N THR A 139 13.60 -20.85 1.88
CA THR A 139 12.23 -21.28 1.55
C THR A 139 12.21 -22.09 0.26
N ILE A 140 12.94 -21.65 -0.78
CA ILE A 140 13.06 -22.36 -2.05
C ILE A 140 13.77 -23.70 -1.83
N GLU A 141 14.94 -23.71 -1.18
CA GLU A 141 15.75 -24.90 -0.99
C GLU A 141 15.01 -26.00 -0.21
N ASN A 142 14.29 -25.62 0.84
CA ASN A 142 13.48 -26.57 1.63
C ASN A 142 12.35 -27.25 0.84
N ARG A 143 11.88 -26.64 -0.25
CA ARG A 143 10.80 -27.18 -1.08
C ARG A 143 11.30 -27.83 -2.37
N TYR A 144 12.47 -27.46 -2.85
CA TYR A 144 12.98 -27.75 -4.19
C TYR A 144 13.00 -29.25 -4.52
N ASP A 145 13.65 -30.06 -3.71
CA ASP A 145 13.78 -31.50 -3.96
C ASP A 145 12.44 -32.22 -4.02
N LYS A 146 11.48 -31.80 -3.22
CA LYS A 146 10.12 -32.36 -3.19
C LYS A 146 9.38 -32.03 -4.51
N GLU A 147 9.44 -30.78 -4.94
CA GLU A 147 8.76 -30.36 -6.17
C GLU A 147 9.42 -30.93 -7.43
N VAL A 148 10.76 -31.07 -7.46
CA VAL A 148 11.48 -31.76 -8.54
C VAL A 148 11.06 -33.24 -8.64
N LYS A 149 10.91 -33.95 -7.51
CA LYS A 149 10.42 -35.35 -7.51
C LYS A 149 9.00 -35.44 -8.08
N LYS A 150 8.10 -34.54 -7.71
CA LYS A 150 6.74 -34.48 -8.25
C LYS A 150 6.74 -34.17 -9.76
N ALA A 151 7.54 -33.20 -10.19
CA ALA A 151 7.67 -32.85 -11.61
C ALA A 151 8.16 -34.00 -12.47
N LYS A 152 9.05 -34.88 -11.93
CA LYS A 152 9.58 -36.05 -12.60
C LYS A 152 8.65 -37.26 -12.54
N ALA A 153 7.81 -37.42 -11.53
CA ALA A 153 6.95 -38.60 -11.33
C ALA A 153 5.79 -38.74 -12.31
N GLY A 154 5.65 -37.86 -13.27
CA GLY A 154 4.79 -38.07 -14.41
C GLY A 154 3.55 -37.16 -14.48
N GLY A 155 3.68 -36.03 -15.12
CA GLY A 155 2.53 -35.29 -15.66
C GLY A 155 2.00 -34.13 -14.86
N ASP A 156 2.51 -33.82 -13.68
CA ASP A 156 2.10 -32.65 -12.91
C ASP A 156 2.68 -31.37 -13.55
N ALA A 157 1.87 -30.73 -14.41
CA ALA A 157 2.23 -29.51 -15.11
C ALA A 157 2.45 -28.35 -14.14
N HIS A 158 1.73 -28.32 -13.00
CA HIS A 158 1.91 -27.32 -11.95
C HIS A 158 3.27 -27.46 -11.29
N ALA A 159 3.65 -28.68 -10.87
CA ALA A 159 4.96 -28.93 -10.25
C ALA A 159 6.13 -28.60 -11.21
N LYS A 160 6.02 -28.91 -12.51
CA LYS A 160 7.04 -28.55 -13.50
C LYS A 160 7.23 -27.05 -13.59
N ARG A 161 6.14 -26.29 -13.71
CA ARG A 161 6.16 -24.83 -13.81
C ARG A 161 6.66 -24.19 -12.51
N LEU A 162 6.30 -24.77 -11.36
CA LEU A 162 6.78 -24.30 -10.07
C LEU A 162 8.31 -24.47 -9.93
N VAL A 163 8.88 -25.58 -10.40
CA VAL A 163 10.34 -25.78 -10.43
C VAL A 163 11.02 -24.75 -11.33
N GLU A 164 10.48 -24.49 -12.53
CA GLU A 164 11.01 -23.44 -13.42
C GLU A 164 11.04 -22.07 -12.74
N VAL A 165 9.96 -21.70 -12.04
CA VAL A 165 9.89 -20.46 -11.28
C VAL A 165 10.89 -20.43 -10.12
N MET A 166 11.05 -21.54 -9.40
CA MET A 166 12.05 -21.68 -8.34
C MET A 166 13.48 -21.45 -8.87
N ASP A 167 13.80 -22.01 -10.05
CA ASP A 167 15.11 -21.82 -10.67
C ASP A 167 15.35 -20.36 -11.05
N LEU A 168 14.37 -19.68 -11.65
CA LEU A 168 14.44 -18.25 -11.97
C LEU A 168 14.65 -17.40 -10.73
N TYR A 169 13.87 -17.62 -9.68
CA TYR A 169 13.99 -16.88 -8.44
C TYR A 169 15.32 -17.15 -7.73
N LYS A 170 15.76 -18.42 -7.68
CA LYS A 170 17.04 -18.79 -7.08
C LYS A 170 18.21 -18.10 -7.80
N ALA A 171 18.19 -18.04 -9.12
CA ALA A 171 19.23 -17.34 -9.89
C ALA A 171 19.27 -15.85 -9.55
N ALA A 172 18.12 -15.16 -9.51
CA ALA A 172 18.06 -13.74 -9.17
C ALA A 172 18.54 -13.47 -7.73
N LEU A 173 18.08 -14.27 -6.76
CA LEU A 173 18.48 -14.13 -5.36
C LEU A 173 19.98 -14.36 -5.13
N LEU A 174 20.60 -15.31 -5.84
CA LEU A 174 22.04 -15.56 -5.78
C LEU A 174 22.87 -14.41 -6.40
N GLU A 175 22.28 -13.64 -7.34
CA GLU A 175 22.85 -12.42 -7.86
C GLU A 175 22.63 -11.18 -6.95
N GLY A 176 22.00 -11.36 -5.79
CA GLY A 176 21.65 -10.26 -4.87
C GLY A 176 20.45 -9.42 -5.33
N LYS A 177 19.66 -9.94 -6.27
CA LYS A 177 18.42 -9.29 -6.76
C LYS A 177 17.19 -9.85 -6.05
N SER A 178 16.24 -8.99 -5.76
CA SER A 178 14.95 -9.42 -5.19
C SER A 178 14.11 -10.19 -6.21
N ALA A 179 13.33 -11.18 -5.77
CA ALA A 179 12.49 -12.00 -6.64
C ALA A 179 11.48 -11.16 -7.46
N ARG A 180 11.06 -9.97 -6.96
CA ARG A 180 10.19 -9.02 -7.68
C ARG A 180 10.76 -8.50 -8.99
N THR A 181 12.07 -8.59 -9.21
CA THR A 181 12.73 -8.16 -10.45
C THR A 181 12.61 -9.19 -11.59
N VAL A 182 12.24 -10.42 -11.26
CA VAL A 182 12.09 -11.50 -12.24
C VAL A 182 10.79 -11.33 -13.02
N GLN A 183 10.88 -11.28 -14.33
CA GLN A 183 9.71 -11.25 -15.21
C GLN A 183 9.14 -12.65 -15.38
N LEU A 184 7.88 -12.84 -15.01
CA LEU A 184 7.15 -14.09 -15.15
C LEU A 184 5.97 -13.90 -16.10
N ASP A 185 5.61 -14.95 -16.83
CA ASP A 185 4.33 -14.99 -17.54
C ASP A 185 3.14 -15.21 -16.58
N ASP A 186 1.89 -15.13 -17.09
CA ASP A 186 0.68 -15.25 -16.28
C ASP A 186 0.60 -16.61 -15.57
N ASN A 187 0.98 -17.68 -16.24
CA ASN A 187 0.94 -19.03 -15.70
C ASN A 187 2.04 -19.26 -14.64
N GLN A 188 3.21 -18.69 -14.84
CA GLN A 188 4.30 -18.69 -13.87
C GLN A 188 3.94 -17.84 -12.65
N SER A 189 3.32 -16.69 -12.86
CA SER A 189 2.86 -15.80 -11.79
C SER A 189 1.80 -16.45 -10.91
N GLU A 190 0.94 -17.29 -11.48
CA GLU A 190 -0.06 -18.04 -10.72
C GLU A 190 0.62 -19.02 -9.74
N VAL A 191 1.53 -19.87 -10.24
CA VAL A 191 2.21 -20.86 -9.38
C VAL A 191 3.23 -20.24 -8.43
N ALA A 192 3.81 -19.09 -8.77
CA ALA A 192 4.75 -18.36 -7.94
C ALA A 192 4.16 -17.96 -6.58
N ARG A 193 2.86 -17.69 -6.52
CA ARG A 193 2.15 -17.32 -5.28
C ARG A 193 2.24 -18.38 -4.20
N ASP A 194 2.37 -19.66 -4.58
CA ASP A 194 2.49 -20.78 -3.65
C ASP A 194 3.79 -20.75 -2.82
N LEU A 195 4.81 -20.04 -3.30
CA LEU A 195 6.08 -19.90 -2.62
C LEU A 195 6.02 -18.91 -1.47
N GLN A 196 5.13 -17.92 -1.53
CA GLN A 196 4.97 -16.86 -0.52
C GLN A 196 6.31 -16.19 -0.15
N LEU A 197 7.14 -15.90 -1.14
CA LEU A 197 8.44 -15.27 -0.94
C LEU A 197 8.27 -13.82 -0.45
N LEU A 198 9.20 -13.40 0.41
CA LEU A 198 9.20 -12.06 1.00
C LEU A 198 9.61 -11.00 -0.03
N THR A 199 10.60 -11.32 -0.86
CA THR A 199 11.14 -10.39 -1.85
C THR A 199 10.31 -10.29 -3.14
N THR A 200 9.20 -11.04 -3.27
CA THR A 200 8.20 -10.83 -4.33
C THR A 200 7.24 -9.70 -4.00
N LYS A 201 7.14 -9.32 -2.72
CA LYS A 201 6.22 -8.25 -2.30
C LYS A 201 6.59 -6.92 -2.95
N PRO A 202 5.59 -6.15 -3.42
CA PRO A 202 5.82 -4.81 -3.94
C PRO A 202 6.32 -3.88 -2.83
N VAL A 203 7.17 -2.90 -3.19
CA VAL A 203 7.83 -2.01 -2.23
C VAL A 203 7.73 -0.55 -2.65
N ILE A 204 7.57 0.35 -1.67
CA ILE A 204 7.82 1.79 -1.78
C ILE A 204 9.03 2.11 -0.93
N TYR A 205 9.97 2.86 -1.47
CA TYR A 205 11.09 3.42 -0.72
C TYR A 205 10.75 4.83 -0.26
N VAL A 206 10.87 5.08 1.03
CA VAL A 206 10.70 6.39 1.65
C VAL A 206 12.06 6.90 2.05
N CYS A 207 12.59 7.86 1.30
CA CYS A 207 13.77 8.63 1.68
C CYS A 207 13.36 9.67 2.71
N ASN A 208 13.67 9.42 3.99
CA ASN A 208 13.50 10.41 5.05
C ASN A 208 14.61 11.44 4.93
N VAL A 209 14.25 12.66 4.52
CA VAL A 209 15.16 13.77 4.22
C VAL A 209 14.99 14.92 5.20
N ASP A 210 15.95 15.84 5.23
CA ASP A 210 15.84 17.12 5.91
C ASP A 210 14.89 18.09 5.18
N GLU A 211 14.60 19.20 5.82
CA GLU A 211 13.69 20.25 5.30
C GLU A 211 14.17 20.80 3.95
N ALA A 212 15.46 21.08 3.80
CA ALA A 212 16.00 21.65 2.58
C ALA A 212 15.88 20.70 1.37
N SER A 213 15.78 19.40 1.63
CA SER A 213 15.77 18.33 0.61
C SER A 213 14.36 17.80 0.31
N VAL A 214 13.31 18.24 1.02
CA VAL A 214 11.97 17.62 0.92
C VAL A 214 11.30 17.81 -0.45
N VAL A 215 11.65 18.87 -1.18
CA VAL A 215 11.11 19.15 -2.52
C VAL A 215 11.94 18.48 -3.61
N ASN A 216 13.26 18.70 -3.58
CA ASN A 216 14.15 18.33 -4.69
C ASN A 216 15.01 17.08 -4.42
N GLY A 217 15.06 16.62 -3.18
CA GLY A 217 15.96 15.56 -2.77
C GLY A 217 17.40 16.03 -2.55
N ASN A 218 18.27 15.07 -2.34
CA ASN A 218 19.71 15.25 -2.12
C ASN A 218 20.51 14.08 -2.70
N ALA A 219 21.83 14.09 -2.52
CA ALA A 219 22.70 13.03 -3.02
C ALA A 219 22.34 11.63 -2.51
N TYR A 220 21.88 11.53 -1.26
CA TYR A 220 21.42 10.26 -0.68
C TYR A 220 20.17 9.71 -1.39
N SER A 221 19.16 10.56 -1.60
CA SER A 221 17.94 10.15 -2.28
C SER A 221 18.16 9.81 -3.75
N GLU A 222 19.08 10.49 -4.44
CA GLU A 222 19.45 10.15 -5.81
C GLU A 222 20.19 8.81 -5.88
N ALA A 223 21.09 8.52 -4.93
CA ALA A 223 21.74 7.22 -4.82
C ALA A 223 20.71 6.08 -4.62
N VAL A 224 19.66 6.32 -3.81
CA VAL A 224 18.57 5.35 -3.65
C VAL A 224 17.82 5.16 -4.97
N ARG A 225 17.42 6.22 -5.67
CA ARG A 225 16.72 6.13 -6.97
C ARG A 225 17.50 5.31 -7.98
N GLU A 226 18.82 5.53 -8.05
CA GLU A 226 19.69 4.75 -8.94
C GLU A 226 19.75 3.27 -8.53
N ALA A 227 19.89 3.00 -7.23
CA ALA A 227 19.99 1.65 -6.70
C ALA A 227 18.72 0.81 -6.89
N VAL A 228 17.53 1.45 -7.02
CA VAL A 228 16.23 0.77 -7.18
C VAL A 228 15.66 0.87 -8.59
N ARG A 229 16.40 1.39 -9.55
CA ARG A 229 15.94 1.61 -10.93
C ARG A 229 15.33 0.36 -11.55
N ASP A 230 15.96 -0.80 -11.36
CA ASP A 230 15.51 -2.08 -11.93
C ASP A 230 14.33 -2.71 -11.18
N GLU A 231 14.00 -2.18 -10.00
CA GLU A 231 12.89 -2.70 -9.19
C GLU A 231 11.53 -2.12 -9.59
N GLN A 232 11.50 -1.07 -10.42
CA GLN A 232 10.29 -0.32 -10.77
C GLN A 232 9.52 0.20 -9.55
N ALA A 233 10.22 0.42 -8.44
CA ALA A 233 9.66 0.85 -7.17
C ALA A 233 9.52 2.38 -7.13
N GLU A 234 8.44 2.85 -6.51
CA GLU A 234 8.24 4.28 -6.25
C GLU A 234 9.19 4.73 -5.12
N VAL A 235 9.84 5.89 -5.30
CA VAL A 235 10.70 6.54 -4.29
C VAL A 235 10.07 7.87 -3.88
N LEU A 236 9.70 7.99 -2.61
CA LEU A 236 9.10 9.18 -2.03
C LEU A 236 10.10 9.93 -1.15
N LEU A 237 10.12 11.26 -1.28
CA LEU A 237 10.85 12.14 -0.37
C LEU A 237 9.88 12.59 0.73
N ILE A 238 10.21 12.32 1.98
CA ILE A 238 9.40 12.71 3.16
C ILE A 238 10.32 13.19 4.25
N GLY A 239 10.03 14.35 4.82
CA GLY A 239 10.70 14.82 6.04
C GLY A 239 9.90 14.38 7.26
N ALA A 240 10.31 13.33 7.97
CA ALA A 240 9.54 12.84 9.12
C ALA A 240 9.41 13.88 10.24
N GLY A 241 10.41 14.76 10.41
CA GLY A 241 10.35 15.91 11.32
C GLY A 241 9.25 16.91 10.90
N ILE A 242 9.23 17.26 9.61
CA ILE A 242 8.22 18.16 9.03
C ILE A 242 6.79 17.59 9.22
N GLU A 243 6.63 16.29 8.99
CA GLU A 243 5.32 15.64 9.18
C GLU A 243 4.89 15.66 10.65
N ALA A 244 5.85 15.59 11.59
CA ALA A 244 5.55 15.75 13.02
C ALA A 244 5.10 17.17 13.33
N ASP A 245 5.79 18.20 12.80
CA ASP A 245 5.41 19.60 12.97
C ASP A 245 4.01 19.87 12.38
N ILE A 246 3.71 19.36 11.17
CA ILE A 246 2.37 19.46 10.55
C ILE A 246 1.29 18.79 11.42
N ALA A 247 1.62 17.69 12.08
CA ALA A 247 0.68 16.96 12.92
C ALA A 247 0.30 17.74 14.19
N GLU A 248 1.15 18.65 14.66
CA GLU A 248 0.92 19.53 15.83
C GLU A 248 0.03 20.75 15.49
N LEU A 249 -0.07 21.13 14.21
CA LEU A 249 -0.92 22.24 13.77
C LEU A 249 -2.40 21.89 13.92
N GLU A 250 -3.20 22.83 14.43
CA GLU A 250 -4.60 22.58 14.77
C GLU A 250 -5.54 22.76 13.58
N THR A 251 -5.32 23.82 12.77
CA THR A 251 -6.24 24.21 11.71
C THR A 251 -5.77 23.76 10.32
N TYR A 252 -6.72 23.59 9.41
CA TYR A 252 -6.42 23.27 8.02
C TYR A 252 -5.62 24.40 7.34
N GLU A 253 -5.98 25.65 7.65
CA GLU A 253 -5.33 26.86 7.13
C GLU A 253 -3.86 26.93 7.54
N GLU A 254 -3.54 26.65 8.81
CA GLU A 254 -2.15 26.60 9.29
C GLU A 254 -1.34 25.54 8.56
N LYS A 255 -1.91 24.36 8.37
CA LYS A 255 -1.26 23.27 7.61
C LYS A 255 -1.00 23.67 6.17
N GLN A 256 -1.96 24.33 5.50
CA GLN A 256 -1.78 24.78 4.14
C GLN A 256 -0.69 25.86 4.02
N MET A 257 -0.70 26.85 4.92
CA MET A 257 0.33 27.89 4.95
C MET A 257 1.73 27.26 5.15
N PHE A 258 1.86 26.33 6.08
CA PHE A 258 3.12 25.65 6.35
C PHE A 258 3.62 24.85 5.15
N LEU A 259 2.73 24.14 4.45
CA LEU A 259 3.07 23.41 3.23
C LEU A 259 3.48 24.36 2.08
N GLU A 260 2.78 25.49 1.92
CA GLU A 260 3.08 26.52 0.91
C GLU A 260 4.46 27.16 1.16
N ASP A 261 4.79 27.46 2.41
CA ASP A 261 6.10 28.00 2.79
C ASP A 261 7.25 27.02 2.45
N LEU A 262 7.00 25.72 2.54
CA LEU A 262 7.93 24.67 2.12
C LEU A 262 7.90 24.37 0.61
N GLY A 263 7.01 25.00 -0.15
CA GLY A 263 6.82 24.71 -1.57
C GLY A 263 6.15 23.36 -1.86
N LEU A 264 5.44 22.78 -0.89
CA LEU A 264 4.73 21.52 -1.00
C LEU A 264 3.23 21.73 -1.29
N LYS A 265 2.65 20.90 -2.15
CA LYS A 265 1.21 20.92 -2.46
C LYS A 265 0.39 20.11 -1.45
N GLU A 266 0.97 19.07 -0.89
CA GLU A 266 0.36 18.19 0.10
C GLU A 266 1.46 17.57 0.98
N SER A 267 1.08 17.08 2.15
CA SER A 267 2.00 16.44 3.10
C SER A 267 2.59 15.15 2.54
N GLY A 268 3.79 14.80 2.97
CA GLY A 268 4.43 13.55 2.61
C GLY A 268 3.65 12.33 3.10
N VAL A 269 3.01 12.44 4.27
CA VAL A 269 2.11 11.43 4.82
C VAL A 269 0.94 11.16 3.86
N ASN A 270 0.27 12.19 3.34
CA ASN A 270 -0.82 12.01 2.39
C ASN A 270 -0.34 11.35 1.09
N ARG A 271 0.83 11.77 0.57
CA ARG A 271 1.45 11.13 -0.60
C ARG A 271 1.75 9.65 -0.35
N LEU A 272 2.27 9.32 0.83
CA LEU A 272 2.57 7.94 1.22
C LEU A 272 1.31 7.08 1.31
N ILE A 273 0.25 7.59 1.92
CA ILE A 273 -1.04 6.87 2.02
C ILE A 273 -1.60 6.55 0.64
N LYS A 274 -1.63 7.55 -0.25
CA LYS A 274 -2.08 7.37 -1.64
C LYS A 274 -1.20 6.37 -2.41
N ALA A 275 0.12 6.43 -2.21
CA ALA A 275 1.06 5.52 -2.84
C ALA A 275 0.90 4.08 -2.33
N ALA A 276 0.76 3.88 -1.01
CA ALA A 276 0.51 2.57 -0.41
C ALA A 276 -0.82 1.96 -0.91
N TYR A 277 -1.86 2.77 -1.05
CA TYR A 277 -3.15 2.36 -1.58
C TYR A 277 -3.02 1.87 -3.03
N ARG A 278 -2.31 2.62 -3.89
CA ARG A 278 -2.02 2.19 -5.27
C ARG A 278 -1.15 0.94 -5.33
N LEU A 279 -0.13 0.85 -4.47
CA LEU A 279 0.80 -0.29 -4.41
C LEU A 279 0.07 -1.61 -4.11
N LEU A 280 -0.93 -1.55 -3.24
CA LEU A 280 -1.81 -2.68 -2.92
C LEU A 280 -2.80 -3.02 -4.05
N GLY A 281 -2.81 -2.25 -5.14
CA GLY A 281 -3.76 -2.41 -6.25
C GLY A 281 -5.19 -2.08 -5.84
N LEU A 282 -5.35 -1.18 -4.85
CA LEU A 282 -6.65 -0.74 -4.36
C LEU A 282 -7.18 0.43 -5.18
N GLN A 283 -8.49 0.47 -5.33
CA GLN A 283 -9.26 1.52 -5.95
C GLN A 283 -10.49 1.84 -5.09
N THR A 284 -11.15 2.94 -5.40
CA THR A 284 -12.32 3.41 -4.65
C THR A 284 -13.51 3.56 -5.57
N PHE A 285 -14.65 2.94 -5.22
CA PHE A 285 -15.93 3.37 -5.72
C PHE A 285 -16.69 4.13 -4.64
N LEU A 286 -17.63 4.97 -5.04
CA LEU A 286 -18.33 5.89 -4.17
C LEU A 286 -19.83 5.57 -4.13
N THR A 287 -20.46 5.79 -2.99
CA THR A 287 -21.90 5.90 -2.87
C THR A 287 -22.22 7.29 -2.33
N ALA A 288 -23.17 7.97 -2.96
CA ALA A 288 -23.55 9.33 -2.62
C ALA A 288 -25.06 9.41 -2.37
N GLY A 289 -25.44 10.09 -1.30
CA GLY A 289 -26.83 10.32 -0.97
C GLY A 289 -26.97 11.11 0.35
N PRO A 290 -28.19 11.59 0.66
CA PRO A 290 -28.43 12.48 1.80
C PRO A 290 -28.24 11.79 3.17
N LYS A 291 -28.24 10.48 3.23
CA LYS A 291 -27.96 9.74 4.49
C LYS A 291 -26.48 9.53 4.70
N GLU A 292 -25.76 9.15 3.66
CA GLU A 292 -24.34 8.83 3.73
C GLU A 292 -23.65 9.09 2.39
N CYS A 293 -22.46 9.69 2.44
CA CYS A 293 -21.47 9.63 1.38
C CYS A 293 -20.33 8.71 1.85
N ARG A 294 -20.01 7.70 1.04
CA ARG A 294 -19.00 6.72 1.45
C ARG A 294 -18.08 6.32 0.31
N ALA A 295 -16.80 6.20 0.64
CA ALA A 295 -15.75 5.66 -0.21
C ALA A 295 -15.52 4.18 0.16
N TRP A 296 -15.67 3.30 -0.83
CA TRP A 296 -15.53 1.87 -0.67
C TRP A 296 -14.26 1.38 -1.34
N THR A 297 -13.41 0.75 -0.56
CA THR A 297 -12.16 0.17 -1.07
C THR A 297 -12.43 -1.14 -1.80
N PHE A 298 -11.89 -1.28 -3.01
CA PHE A 298 -11.95 -2.53 -3.78
C PHE A 298 -10.63 -2.79 -4.49
N LYS A 299 -10.39 -4.04 -4.90
CA LYS A 299 -9.19 -4.41 -5.64
C LYS A 299 -9.41 -4.18 -7.13
N LYS A 300 -8.43 -3.55 -7.80
CA LYS A 300 -8.46 -3.30 -9.25
C LYS A 300 -8.81 -4.57 -10.03
N GLY A 301 -9.73 -4.45 -10.98
CA GLY A 301 -10.20 -5.55 -11.80
C GLY A 301 -11.42 -6.30 -11.26
N MET A 302 -11.92 -5.95 -10.06
CA MET A 302 -13.16 -6.54 -9.55
C MET A 302 -14.36 -6.13 -10.40
N LYS A 303 -15.29 -7.08 -10.55
CA LYS A 303 -16.55 -6.88 -11.26
C LYS A 303 -17.65 -6.37 -10.31
N ALA A 304 -18.71 -5.77 -10.89
CA ALA A 304 -19.81 -5.18 -10.15
C ALA A 304 -20.43 -6.09 -9.06
N PRO A 305 -20.70 -7.40 -9.25
CA PRO A 305 -21.17 -8.25 -8.17
C PRO A 305 -20.21 -8.35 -6.99
N GLN A 306 -18.91 -8.45 -7.27
CA GLN A 306 -17.88 -8.55 -6.23
C GLN A 306 -17.78 -7.26 -5.41
N THR A 307 -17.88 -6.09 -6.08
CA THR A 307 -17.89 -4.80 -5.37
C THR A 307 -19.18 -4.57 -4.58
N ALA A 308 -20.33 -5.07 -5.07
CA ALA A 308 -21.56 -5.11 -4.28
C ALA A 308 -21.40 -5.95 -3.00
N GLY A 309 -20.64 -7.06 -3.08
CA GLY A 309 -20.29 -7.92 -1.96
C GLY A 309 -19.46 -7.23 -0.87
N ILE A 310 -18.70 -6.19 -1.22
CA ILE A 310 -17.97 -5.36 -0.24
C ILE A 310 -18.94 -4.60 0.67
N ILE A 311 -20.09 -4.19 0.16
CA ILE A 311 -21.14 -3.54 0.95
C ILE A 311 -21.82 -4.57 1.85
N HIS A 312 -22.30 -5.68 1.26
CA HIS A 312 -22.93 -6.78 1.97
C HIS A 312 -22.95 -8.04 1.10
N SER A 313 -22.72 -9.22 1.71
CA SER A 313 -22.74 -10.51 1.00
C SER A 313 -24.05 -10.79 0.26
N ASP A 314 -25.18 -10.30 0.77
CA ASP A 314 -26.48 -10.45 0.11
C ASP A 314 -26.56 -9.65 -1.21
N PHE A 315 -25.87 -8.51 -1.29
CA PHE A 315 -25.81 -7.72 -2.53
C PHE A 315 -25.09 -8.47 -3.64
N GLU A 316 -24.04 -9.23 -3.31
CA GLU A 316 -23.35 -10.09 -4.26
C GLU A 316 -24.22 -11.26 -4.71
N ARG A 317 -24.84 -11.98 -3.76
CA ARG A 317 -25.68 -13.15 -4.05
C ARG A 317 -26.91 -12.79 -4.86
N GLY A 318 -27.57 -11.70 -4.49
CA GLY A 318 -28.79 -11.22 -5.12
C GLY A 318 -28.57 -10.20 -6.23
N PHE A 319 -27.34 -10.00 -6.73
CA PHE A 319 -26.99 -8.96 -7.69
C PHE A 319 -27.83 -9.06 -8.97
N ILE A 320 -28.51 -7.97 -9.31
CA ILE A 320 -29.29 -7.82 -10.55
C ILE A 320 -28.53 -6.95 -11.54
N ARG A 321 -28.20 -5.72 -11.13
CA ARG A 321 -27.50 -4.71 -11.92
C ARG A 321 -26.90 -3.62 -11.05
N ALA A 322 -25.97 -2.85 -11.58
CA ALA A 322 -25.48 -1.61 -11.00
C ALA A 322 -25.89 -0.42 -11.85
N GLU A 323 -26.36 0.65 -11.22
CA GLU A 323 -26.49 1.96 -11.83
C GLU A 323 -25.19 2.72 -11.54
N VAL A 324 -24.49 3.14 -12.58
CA VAL A 324 -23.15 3.76 -12.48
C VAL A 324 -23.19 5.16 -13.06
N ILE A 325 -22.65 6.12 -12.29
CA ILE A 325 -22.46 7.51 -12.72
C ILE A 325 -20.97 7.80 -12.65
N LYS A 326 -20.41 8.40 -13.69
CA LYS A 326 -19.02 8.85 -13.63
C LYS A 326 -18.90 10.07 -12.72
N TYR A 327 -17.83 10.10 -11.92
CA TYR A 327 -17.61 11.18 -10.95
C TYR A 327 -17.71 12.59 -11.57
N ASP A 328 -17.07 12.82 -12.72
CA ASP A 328 -17.07 14.11 -13.39
C ASP A 328 -18.48 14.53 -13.85
N ASP A 329 -19.28 13.59 -14.33
CA ASP A 329 -20.69 13.84 -14.70
C ASP A 329 -21.51 14.21 -13.46
N TYR A 330 -21.30 13.52 -12.34
CA TYR A 330 -22.01 13.81 -11.09
C TYR A 330 -21.70 15.21 -10.55
N VAL A 331 -20.42 15.56 -10.52
CA VAL A 331 -19.98 16.88 -10.02
C VAL A 331 -20.46 18.00 -10.92
N SER A 332 -20.40 17.82 -12.25
CA SER A 332 -20.83 18.86 -13.21
C SER A 332 -22.34 19.11 -13.17
N LEU A 333 -23.14 18.07 -12.96
CA LEU A 333 -24.61 18.15 -12.93
C LEU A 333 -25.15 18.42 -11.51
N GLY A 334 -24.40 18.07 -10.46
CA GLY A 334 -24.66 18.41 -9.08
C GLY A 334 -25.76 17.59 -8.38
N SER A 335 -26.30 16.52 -9.00
CA SER A 335 -27.19 15.56 -8.34
C SER A 335 -27.46 14.32 -9.19
N GLU A 336 -27.79 13.19 -8.55
CA GLU A 336 -28.24 11.98 -9.26
C GLU A 336 -29.45 12.22 -10.17
N ALA A 337 -30.42 13.01 -9.72
CA ALA A 337 -31.63 13.33 -10.51
C ALA A 337 -31.28 13.99 -11.85
N LYS A 338 -30.40 14.99 -11.82
CA LYS A 338 -29.93 15.67 -13.05
C LYS A 338 -29.09 14.76 -13.93
N CYS A 339 -28.27 13.87 -13.34
CA CYS A 339 -27.55 12.85 -14.11
C CYS A 339 -28.52 11.91 -14.84
N ARG A 340 -29.62 11.55 -14.20
CA ARG A 340 -30.69 10.73 -14.79
C ARG A 340 -31.40 11.45 -15.96
N GLU A 341 -31.77 12.70 -15.77
CA GLU A 341 -32.39 13.55 -16.82
C GLU A 341 -31.44 13.74 -18.00
N ALA A 342 -30.15 13.89 -17.76
CA ALA A 342 -29.11 14.04 -18.77
C ALA A 342 -28.68 12.71 -19.43
N GLY A 343 -29.24 11.56 -19.03
CA GLY A 343 -28.88 10.24 -19.56
C GLY A 343 -27.45 9.79 -19.19
N LYS A 344 -26.91 10.27 -18.07
CA LYS A 344 -25.55 10.00 -17.59
C LYS A 344 -25.47 8.83 -16.60
N ILE A 345 -26.57 8.10 -16.42
CA ILE A 345 -26.58 6.88 -15.61
C ILE A 345 -26.50 5.68 -16.55
N SER A 346 -25.42 4.94 -16.50
CA SER A 346 -25.31 3.67 -17.19
C SER A 346 -25.85 2.53 -16.31
N VAL A 347 -26.44 1.54 -16.96
CA VAL A 347 -26.97 0.33 -16.32
C VAL A 347 -26.05 -0.82 -16.68
N GLU A 348 -25.31 -1.32 -15.70
CA GLU A 348 -24.25 -2.28 -15.91
C GLU A 348 -24.59 -3.65 -15.34
N GLY A 349 -24.19 -4.70 -16.06
CA GLY A 349 -24.41 -6.09 -15.71
C GLY A 349 -23.27 -6.70 -14.89
N LYS A 350 -23.33 -8.04 -14.77
CA LYS A 350 -22.38 -8.82 -13.94
C LYS A 350 -20.93 -8.75 -14.41
N ASP A 351 -20.69 -8.47 -15.67
CA ASP A 351 -19.34 -8.45 -16.27
C ASP A 351 -18.67 -7.08 -16.24
N TYR A 352 -19.37 -6.06 -15.77
CA TYR A 352 -18.80 -4.73 -15.64
C TYR A 352 -17.63 -4.71 -14.66
N VAL A 353 -16.46 -4.29 -15.15
CA VAL A 353 -15.27 -4.07 -14.34
C VAL A 353 -15.34 -2.65 -13.78
N VAL A 354 -15.48 -2.55 -12.47
CA VAL A 354 -15.64 -1.28 -11.76
C VAL A 354 -14.37 -0.43 -11.92
N GLN A 355 -14.58 0.86 -12.18
CA GLN A 355 -13.51 1.83 -12.34
C GLN A 355 -13.33 2.67 -11.09
N ASP A 356 -12.10 3.16 -10.88
CA ASP A 356 -11.81 4.07 -9.77
C ASP A 356 -12.61 5.37 -9.90
N GLY A 357 -13.32 5.75 -8.84
CA GLY A 357 -14.19 6.92 -8.81
C GLY A 357 -15.61 6.70 -9.33
N ASP A 358 -16.00 5.50 -9.75
CA ASP A 358 -17.40 5.22 -10.10
C ASP A 358 -18.33 5.50 -8.92
N ILE A 359 -19.41 6.25 -9.14
CA ILE A 359 -20.49 6.41 -8.18
C ILE A 359 -21.54 5.36 -8.50
N MET A 360 -21.80 4.46 -7.53
CA MET A 360 -22.55 3.23 -7.80
C MET A 360 -23.79 3.09 -6.91
N HIS A 361 -24.88 2.61 -7.53
CA HIS A 361 -26.07 2.17 -6.83
C HIS A 361 -26.42 0.74 -7.28
N PHE A 362 -26.39 -0.21 -6.35
CA PHE A 362 -26.64 -1.62 -6.64
C PHE A 362 -28.13 -1.97 -6.49
N ARG A 363 -28.66 -2.73 -7.46
CA ARG A 363 -29.97 -3.34 -7.40
C ARG A 363 -29.80 -4.85 -7.19
N PHE A 364 -30.42 -5.35 -6.15
CA PHE A 364 -30.33 -6.76 -5.76
C PHE A 364 -31.69 -7.26 -5.25
N ASN A 365 -31.85 -8.58 -5.28
CA ASN A 365 -33.01 -9.26 -4.74
C ASN A 365 -32.53 -10.51 -3.96
N VAL A 366 -32.91 -10.62 -2.70
CA VAL A 366 -32.54 -11.72 -1.80
C VAL A 366 -33.80 -12.37 -1.26
#